data_07b1994ede8fc35f6df0e75de5a9dc20
#
_entry.id   07b1994ede8fc35f6df0e75de5a9dc20
#
_cell.length_a   1.000
_cell.length_b   1.000
_cell.length_c   1.000
_cell.angle_alpha   90.00
_cell.angle_beta   90.00
_cell.angle_gamma   90.00
#
_symmetry.space_group_name_H-M   'P 1'
#
loop_
_entity.id
_entity.type
_entity.pdbx_description
1 polymer ?
#
loop_
_entity_poly.entity_id
_entity_poly.type
_entity_poly.pdbx_seq_one_letter_code
_entity_poly.pdbx_strand_id
1 'polypeptide(L)'
;MTVPAAPFGGDEKHLAPARSAVLWGLAAVTGLGLAVRFASLGVQSYHHDEVITVARVIPGSFLDMLRQVKGSESNPPLYYVVAWAWAKAFGTGEVGIRSLSALLGAATVPVAFLAAREAASARAGLIAAAIVAVNPMLIWYSQEARYYSMLVFFGAL
;
A
#
# COMPACT_ATOMS: atom_id res chain seq x y z
N MET A 1 21.48 43.22 45.07
CA MET A 1 21.03 43.42 43.67
C MET A 1 20.58 42.09 43.16
N THR A 2 19.28 41.76 43.29
CA THR A 2 18.70 40.50 42.84
C THR A 2 18.11 40.70 41.47
N VAL A 3 18.65 39.99 40.49
CA VAL A 3 18.15 39.98 39.10
C VAL A 3 16.88 39.12 39.06
N PRO A 4 15.71 39.64 38.64
CA PRO A 4 14.51 38.82 38.52
C PRO A 4 14.67 37.86 37.32
N ALA A 5 14.50 36.57 37.59
CA ALA A 5 14.39 35.53 36.56
C ALA A 5 13.14 35.79 35.71
N ALA A 6 13.34 36.01 34.41
CA ALA A 6 12.23 36.09 33.45
C ALA A 6 11.52 34.74 33.37
N PRO A 7 10.16 34.71 33.39
CA PRO A 7 9.43 33.47 33.16
C PRO A 7 9.50 33.07 31.67
N PHE A 8 10.38 32.12 31.33
CA PHE A 8 10.28 31.37 30.09
C PHE A 8 9.10 30.41 30.16
N GLY A 9 7.89 30.97 30.18
CA GLY A 9 6.65 30.26 30.02
C GLY A 9 6.08 30.58 28.64
N GLY A 10 6.79 30.20 27.60
CA GLY A 10 6.19 30.16 26.26
C GLY A 10 5.15 29.05 26.26
N ASP A 11 3.89 29.46 26.25
CA ASP A 11 2.71 28.60 26.05
C ASP A 11 2.79 27.99 24.65
N GLU A 12 3.68 27.01 24.45
CA GLU A 12 3.68 26.15 23.29
C GLU A 12 2.43 25.26 23.32
N LYS A 13 1.26 25.89 23.19
CA LYS A 13 0.10 25.22 22.64
C LYS A 13 0.46 24.87 21.19
N HIS A 14 1.18 23.76 21.01
CA HIS A 14 1.22 23.11 19.70
C HIS A 14 -0.22 22.88 19.30
N LEU A 15 -0.77 23.74 18.43
CA LEU A 15 -2.10 23.64 17.88
C LEU A 15 -2.20 22.28 17.20
N ALA A 16 -2.75 21.30 17.92
CA ALA A 16 -3.05 20.02 17.31
C ALA A 16 -3.99 20.30 16.13
N PRO A 17 -3.70 19.79 14.93
CA PRO A 17 -4.55 20.04 13.77
C PRO A 17 -5.97 19.59 14.06
N ALA A 18 -6.95 20.37 13.64
CA ALA A 18 -8.35 20.00 13.77
C ALA A 18 -8.56 18.59 13.18
N ARG A 19 -9.34 17.75 13.86
CA ARG A 19 -9.60 16.37 13.45
C ARG A 19 -10.04 16.26 11.98
N SER A 20 -10.88 17.20 11.52
CA SER A 20 -11.31 17.28 10.14
C SER A 20 -10.15 17.53 9.17
N ALA A 21 -9.21 18.42 9.50
CA ALA A 21 -8.05 18.69 8.66
C ALA A 21 -7.15 17.45 8.50
N VAL A 22 -6.98 16.67 9.57
CA VAL A 22 -6.24 15.39 9.50
C VAL A 22 -6.93 14.40 8.58
N LEU A 23 -8.24 14.25 8.70
CA LEU A 23 -9.01 13.32 7.84
C LEU A 23 -8.97 13.72 6.38
N TRP A 24 -9.14 15.01 6.06
CA TRP A 24 -9.02 15.51 4.68
C TRP A 24 -7.60 15.36 4.14
N GLY A 25 -6.58 15.63 4.96
CA GLY A 25 -5.18 15.40 4.60
C GLY A 25 -4.91 13.94 4.28
N LEU A 26 -5.36 13.02 5.14
CA LEU A 26 -5.24 11.58 4.91
C LEU A 26 -5.98 11.13 3.64
N ALA A 27 -7.21 11.60 3.43
CA ALA A 27 -7.99 11.28 2.25
C ALA A 27 -7.29 11.77 0.96
N ALA A 28 -6.76 12.99 0.96
CA ALA A 28 -6.02 13.55 -0.16
C ALA A 28 -4.74 12.77 -0.48
N VAL A 29 -3.95 12.43 0.54
CA VAL A 29 -2.71 11.66 0.38
C VAL A 29 -3.00 10.22 -0.07
N THR A 30 -4.04 9.59 0.47
CA THR A 30 -4.46 8.24 0.04
C THR A 30 -4.97 8.27 -1.41
N GLY A 31 -5.76 9.27 -1.77
CA GLY A 31 -6.24 9.48 -3.14
C GLY A 31 -5.09 9.69 -4.13
N LEU A 32 -4.09 10.50 -3.77
CA LEU A 32 -2.87 10.66 -4.55
C LEU A 32 -2.14 9.33 -4.71
N GLY A 33 -1.92 8.60 -3.61
CA GLY A 33 -1.26 7.29 -3.61
C GLY A 33 -1.97 6.27 -4.50
N LEU A 34 -3.31 6.30 -4.50
CA LEU A 34 -4.14 5.48 -5.40
C LEU A 34 -3.96 5.90 -6.85
N ALA A 35 -4.10 7.20 -7.15
CA ALA A 35 -4.00 7.73 -8.51
C ALA A 35 -2.65 7.40 -9.16
N VAL A 36 -1.54 7.61 -8.45
CA VAL A 36 -0.19 7.32 -8.95
C VAL A 36 -0.01 5.83 -9.25
N ARG A 37 -0.56 4.93 -8.42
CA ARG A 37 -0.46 3.47 -8.62
C ARG A 37 -1.29 2.97 -9.79
N PHE A 38 -2.42 3.62 -10.07
CA PHE A 38 -3.29 3.25 -11.18
C PHE A 38 -2.89 3.88 -12.53
N ALA A 39 -2.15 5.00 -12.53
CA ALA A 39 -1.87 5.81 -13.71
C ALA A 39 -1.14 5.05 -14.84
N SER A 40 -0.38 4.01 -14.55
CA SER A 40 0.45 3.29 -15.52
C SER A 40 0.27 1.77 -15.54
N LEU A 41 -0.79 1.22 -14.95
CA LEU A 41 -0.99 -0.24 -14.86
C LEU A 41 -1.04 -0.95 -16.24
N GLY A 42 -1.55 -0.28 -17.26
CA GLY A 42 -1.69 -0.83 -18.62
C GLY A 42 -0.63 -0.34 -19.62
N VAL A 43 0.39 0.41 -19.17
CA VAL A 43 1.40 1.00 -20.08
C VAL A 43 2.49 0.02 -20.44
N GLN A 44 2.86 -0.88 -19.54
CA GLN A 44 3.93 -1.85 -19.73
C GLN A 44 3.35 -3.26 -19.86
N SER A 45 3.87 -4.02 -20.84
CA SER A 45 3.59 -5.45 -20.95
C SER A 45 4.06 -6.19 -19.69
N TYR A 46 3.56 -7.42 -19.49
CA TYR A 46 3.96 -8.24 -18.35
C TYR A 46 5.47 -8.45 -18.28
N HIS A 47 6.05 -8.21 -17.11
CA HIS A 47 7.40 -8.66 -16.80
C HIS A 47 7.48 -10.19 -16.74
N HIS A 48 8.67 -10.75 -16.94
CA HIS A 48 8.87 -12.21 -16.92
C HIS A 48 8.26 -12.88 -15.66
N ASP A 49 8.44 -12.26 -14.51
CA ASP A 49 7.93 -12.76 -13.23
C ASP A 49 6.40 -12.68 -13.13
N GLU A 50 5.77 -11.68 -13.75
CA GLU A 50 4.32 -11.56 -13.81
C GLU A 50 3.69 -12.63 -14.71
N VAL A 51 4.37 -12.96 -15.81
CA VAL A 51 3.94 -14.05 -16.70
C VAL A 51 3.79 -15.34 -15.92
N ILE A 52 4.71 -15.64 -15.00
CA ILE A 52 4.61 -16.80 -14.13
C ILE A 52 3.35 -16.73 -13.26
N THR A 53 3.06 -15.58 -12.64
CA THR A 53 1.84 -15.39 -11.86
C THR A 53 0.58 -15.61 -12.70
N VAL A 54 0.50 -14.97 -13.87
CA VAL A 54 -0.63 -15.04 -14.77
C VAL A 54 -0.84 -16.46 -15.30
N ALA A 55 0.23 -17.16 -15.68
CA ALA A 55 0.16 -18.54 -16.14
C ALA A 55 -0.36 -19.52 -15.08
N ARG A 56 -0.22 -19.19 -13.79
CA ARG A 56 -0.75 -20.00 -12.68
C ARG A 56 -2.14 -19.61 -12.25
N VAL A 57 -2.48 -18.34 -12.34
CA VAL A 57 -3.80 -17.83 -11.95
C VAL A 57 -4.85 -18.13 -13.01
N ILE A 58 -4.45 -18.10 -14.28
CA ILE A 58 -5.35 -18.27 -15.43
C ILE A 58 -5.85 -19.70 -15.59
N PRO A 59 -5.02 -20.76 -15.52
CA PRO A 59 -5.48 -22.07 -15.91
C PRO A 59 -6.34 -22.73 -14.84
N GLY A 60 -7.52 -23.12 -15.23
CA GLY A 60 -8.26 -24.19 -14.61
C GLY A 60 -8.98 -23.90 -13.32
N SER A 61 -9.15 -24.96 -12.57
CA SER A 61 -9.83 -24.98 -11.28
C SER A 61 -8.95 -24.42 -10.16
N PHE A 62 -9.58 -24.07 -9.05
CA PHE A 62 -8.87 -23.65 -7.82
C PHE A 62 -7.84 -24.70 -7.34
N LEU A 63 -8.17 -25.98 -7.46
CA LEU A 63 -7.29 -27.07 -7.07
C LEU A 63 -6.06 -27.17 -7.97
N ASP A 64 -6.19 -26.91 -9.27
CA ASP A 64 -5.07 -26.94 -10.21
C ASP A 64 -4.12 -25.77 -9.94
N MET A 65 -4.65 -24.58 -9.63
CA MET A 65 -3.86 -23.45 -9.19
C MET A 65 -3.04 -23.80 -7.94
N LEU A 66 -3.66 -24.39 -6.91
CA LEU A 66 -2.96 -24.76 -5.68
C LEU A 66 -1.87 -25.81 -5.92
N ARG A 67 -2.10 -26.79 -6.79
CA ARG A 67 -1.10 -27.81 -7.15
C ARG A 67 0.10 -27.18 -7.83
N GLN A 68 -0.13 -26.26 -8.77
CA GLN A 68 0.94 -25.57 -9.49
C GLN A 68 1.77 -24.68 -8.55
N VAL A 69 1.12 -23.90 -7.67
CA VAL A 69 1.81 -23.07 -6.68
C VAL A 69 2.68 -23.93 -5.75
N LYS A 70 2.13 -25.04 -5.25
CA LYS A 70 2.87 -25.98 -4.38
C LYS A 70 4.09 -26.60 -5.06
N GLY A 71 4.01 -26.87 -6.35
CA GLY A 71 5.07 -27.55 -7.10
C GLY A 71 6.20 -26.66 -7.61
N SER A 72 6.01 -25.35 -7.67
CA SER A 72 6.91 -24.47 -8.41
C SER A 72 7.28 -23.16 -7.71
N GLU A 73 6.75 -22.90 -6.51
CA GLU A 73 7.02 -21.65 -5.78
C GLU A 73 7.46 -21.90 -4.34
N SER A 74 8.49 -21.14 -3.96
CA SER A 74 8.90 -21.01 -2.55
C SER A 74 8.10 -19.91 -1.82
N ASN A 75 7.18 -19.22 -2.51
CA ASN A 75 6.46 -18.09 -1.97
C ASN A 75 5.13 -18.52 -1.32
N PRO A 76 4.65 -17.80 -0.28
CA PRO A 76 3.40 -18.09 0.38
C PRO A 76 2.23 -18.13 -0.61
N PRO A 77 1.34 -19.13 -0.54
CA PRO A 77 0.26 -19.33 -1.51
C PRO A 77 -0.85 -18.27 -1.42
N LEU A 78 -0.91 -17.49 -0.33
CA LEU A 78 -1.98 -16.55 -0.05
C LEU A 78 -2.21 -15.56 -1.21
N TYR A 79 -1.14 -14.99 -1.76
CA TYR A 79 -1.27 -14.06 -2.87
C TYR A 79 -1.94 -14.72 -4.08
N TYR A 80 -1.54 -15.92 -4.44
CA TYR A 80 -2.09 -16.64 -5.60
C TYR A 80 -3.57 -17.00 -5.40
N VAL A 81 -3.96 -17.35 -4.18
CA VAL A 81 -5.37 -17.63 -3.82
C VAL A 81 -6.22 -16.38 -4.03
N VAL A 82 -5.78 -15.24 -3.49
CA VAL A 82 -6.50 -13.97 -3.62
C VAL A 82 -6.49 -13.50 -5.09
N ALA A 83 -5.36 -13.59 -5.79
CA ALA A 83 -5.22 -13.20 -7.18
C ALA A 83 -6.08 -14.07 -8.11
N TRP A 84 -6.23 -15.36 -7.83
CA TRP A 84 -7.13 -16.26 -8.57
C TRP A 84 -8.59 -15.80 -8.45
N ALA A 85 -9.08 -15.54 -7.23
CA ALA A 85 -10.42 -15.03 -7.01
C ALA A 85 -10.61 -13.64 -7.64
N TRP A 86 -9.61 -12.76 -7.52
CA TRP A 86 -9.60 -11.44 -8.12
C TRP A 86 -9.70 -11.48 -9.64
N ALA A 87 -8.93 -12.36 -10.28
CA ALA A 87 -8.93 -12.53 -11.73
C ALA A 87 -10.29 -13.01 -12.28
N LYS A 88 -11.07 -13.77 -11.50
CA LYS A 88 -12.45 -14.16 -11.88
C LYS A 88 -13.41 -12.97 -11.91
N ALA A 89 -13.17 -11.95 -11.09
CA ALA A 89 -14.02 -10.76 -11.03
C ALA A 89 -13.55 -9.65 -12.00
N PHE A 90 -12.24 -9.45 -12.14
CA PHE A 90 -11.66 -8.30 -12.84
C PHE A 90 -10.88 -8.68 -14.11
N GLY A 91 -10.80 -9.97 -14.43
CA GLY A 91 -10.10 -10.49 -15.60
C GLY A 91 -8.60 -10.65 -15.38
N THR A 92 -7.96 -11.24 -16.41
CA THR A 92 -6.55 -11.63 -16.42
C THR A 92 -5.68 -10.70 -17.26
N GLY A 93 -6.26 -9.61 -17.78
CA GLY A 93 -5.50 -8.55 -18.45
C GLY A 93 -4.59 -7.80 -17.46
N GLU A 94 -3.61 -7.07 -18.00
CA GLU A 94 -2.58 -6.36 -17.22
C GLU A 94 -3.19 -5.45 -16.14
N VAL A 95 -4.16 -4.63 -16.50
CA VAL A 95 -4.86 -3.75 -15.54
C VAL A 95 -5.64 -4.57 -14.52
N GLY A 96 -6.37 -5.61 -14.97
CA GLY A 96 -7.21 -6.45 -14.10
C GLY A 96 -6.41 -7.11 -12.98
N ILE A 97 -5.33 -7.79 -13.31
CA ILE A 97 -4.55 -8.54 -12.31
C ILE A 97 -3.67 -7.62 -11.44
N ARG A 98 -3.07 -6.56 -12.02
CA ARG A 98 -2.25 -5.58 -11.29
C ARG A 98 -3.05 -4.72 -10.33
N SER A 99 -4.36 -4.51 -10.61
CA SER A 99 -5.22 -3.69 -9.75
C SER A 99 -5.30 -4.21 -8.30
N LEU A 100 -5.17 -5.52 -8.07
CA LEU A 100 -5.07 -6.10 -6.73
C LEU A 100 -3.86 -5.53 -5.97
N SER A 101 -2.67 -5.58 -6.59
CA SER A 101 -1.43 -5.05 -6.01
C SER A 101 -1.50 -3.54 -5.80
N ALA A 102 -2.09 -2.80 -6.76
CA ALA A 102 -2.27 -1.36 -6.66
C ALA A 102 -3.19 -0.96 -5.50
N LEU A 103 -4.28 -1.69 -5.28
CA LEU A 103 -5.18 -1.46 -4.15
C LEU A 103 -4.52 -1.76 -2.80
N LEU A 104 -3.79 -2.88 -2.68
CA LEU A 104 -3.06 -3.22 -1.47
C LEU A 104 -1.97 -2.17 -1.16
N GLY A 105 -1.23 -1.74 -2.17
CA GLY A 105 -0.25 -0.68 -2.01
C GLY A 105 -0.85 0.67 -1.63
N ALA A 106 -2.02 1.03 -2.17
CA ALA A 106 -2.75 2.23 -1.76
C ALA A 106 -3.30 2.09 -0.33
N ALA A 107 -3.80 0.91 0.04
CA ALA A 107 -4.29 0.63 1.39
C ALA A 107 -3.17 0.69 2.45
N THR A 108 -1.91 0.50 2.07
CA THR A 108 -0.76 0.68 2.97
C THR A 108 -0.61 2.13 3.45
N VAL A 109 -1.08 3.12 2.67
CA VAL A 109 -0.99 4.56 3.04
C VAL A 109 -1.73 4.87 4.35
N PRO A 110 -3.04 4.56 4.51
CA PRO A 110 -3.72 4.78 5.77
C PRO A 110 -3.22 3.88 6.90
N VAL A 111 -2.71 2.69 6.63
CA VAL A 111 -2.08 1.84 7.64
C VAL A 111 -0.83 2.51 8.21
N ALA A 112 0.05 3.04 7.36
CA ALA A 112 1.24 3.79 7.79
C ALA A 112 0.86 5.04 8.60
N PHE A 113 -0.23 5.74 8.22
CA PHE A 113 -0.77 6.83 9.03
C PHE A 113 -1.13 6.36 10.43
N LEU A 114 -1.88 5.26 10.54
CA LEU A 114 -2.34 4.76 11.84
C LEU A 114 -1.15 4.34 12.72
N ALA A 115 -0.22 3.58 12.19
CA ALA A 115 0.98 3.12 12.91
C ALA A 115 1.81 4.30 13.43
N ALA A 116 2.13 5.28 12.59
CA ALA A 116 2.93 6.43 12.99
C ALA A 116 2.16 7.41 13.91
N ARG A 117 0.83 7.50 13.77
CA ARG A 117 -0.02 8.28 14.67
C ARG A 117 -0.01 7.70 16.08
N GLU A 118 -0.15 6.38 16.21
CA GLU A 118 -0.11 5.69 17.51
C GLU A 118 1.27 5.79 18.17
N ALA A 119 2.34 5.71 17.36
CA ALA A 119 3.72 5.79 17.87
C ALA A 119 4.14 7.20 18.30
N ALA A 120 3.59 8.25 17.69
CA ALA A 120 4.05 9.62 17.92
C ALA A 120 2.92 10.65 17.90
N SER A 121 2.33 10.97 16.73
CA SER A 121 1.31 12.01 16.61
C SER A 121 0.57 11.94 15.26
N ALA A 122 -0.58 12.64 15.15
CA ALA A 122 -1.30 12.78 13.91
C ALA A 122 -0.46 13.45 12.79
N ARG A 123 0.45 14.36 13.14
CA ARG A 123 1.38 14.98 12.16
C ARG A 123 2.37 13.95 11.65
N ALA A 124 2.97 13.16 12.54
CA ALA A 124 3.86 12.06 12.15
C ALA A 124 3.14 11.05 11.25
N GLY A 125 1.87 10.72 11.56
CA GLY A 125 1.03 9.89 10.74
C GLY A 125 0.85 10.42 9.31
N LEU A 126 0.54 11.72 9.16
CA LEU A 126 0.41 12.34 7.82
C LEU A 126 1.72 12.32 7.04
N ILE A 127 2.86 12.55 7.70
CA ILE A 127 4.18 12.50 7.07
C ILE A 127 4.48 11.06 6.61
N ALA A 128 4.26 10.06 7.45
CA ALA A 128 4.45 8.65 7.10
C ALA A 128 3.55 8.25 5.92
N ALA A 129 2.28 8.62 5.94
CA ALA A 129 1.35 8.39 4.84
C ALA A 129 1.85 9.05 3.54
N ALA A 130 2.31 10.30 3.59
CA ALA A 130 2.84 11.01 2.43
C ALA A 130 4.08 10.31 1.86
N ILE A 131 5.02 9.90 2.72
CA ILE A 131 6.20 9.15 2.29
C ILE A 131 5.80 7.85 1.58
N VAL A 132 4.90 7.06 2.18
CA VAL A 132 4.42 5.79 1.59
C VAL A 132 3.67 6.03 0.28
N ALA A 133 2.89 7.11 0.19
CA ALA A 133 2.10 7.42 -1.01
C ALA A 133 2.98 7.69 -2.25
N VAL A 134 4.11 8.39 -2.06
CA VAL A 134 4.98 8.82 -3.16
C VAL A 134 6.31 8.05 -3.25
N ASN A 135 6.53 7.04 -2.42
CA ASN A 135 7.76 6.25 -2.46
C ASN A 135 7.86 5.49 -3.80
N PRO A 136 8.91 5.71 -4.62
CA PRO A 136 9.00 5.10 -5.95
C PRO A 136 9.05 3.57 -5.91
N MET A 137 9.73 2.98 -4.93
CA MET A 137 9.85 1.53 -4.77
C MET A 137 8.49 0.90 -4.43
N LEU A 138 7.72 1.53 -3.52
CA LEU A 138 6.39 1.04 -3.15
C LEU A 138 5.37 1.23 -4.29
N ILE A 139 5.51 2.30 -5.09
CA ILE A 139 4.71 2.50 -6.30
C ILE A 139 5.02 1.40 -7.31
N TRP A 140 6.31 1.17 -7.60
CA TRP A 140 6.75 0.14 -8.54
C TRP A 140 6.19 -1.24 -8.18
N TYR A 141 6.42 -1.71 -6.95
CA TYR A 141 5.89 -3.00 -6.49
C TYR A 141 4.36 -3.08 -6.43
N SER A 142 3.68 -1.95 -6.36
CA SER A 142 2.22 -1.90 -6.45
C SER A 142 1.69 -2.02 -7.88
N GLN A 143 2.55 -1.85 -8.88
CA GLN A 143 2.20 -1.95 -10.29
C GLN A 143 2.59 -3.30 -10.90
N GLU A 144 3.08 -4.23 -10.10
CA GLU A 144 3.39 -5.60 -10.50
C GLU A 144 2.33 -6.57 -9.98
N ALA A 145 1.95 -7.55 -10.81
CA ALA A 145 1.06 -8.65 -10.43
C ALA A 145 1.80 -9.70 -9.57
N ARG A 146 2.36 -9.25 -8.43
CA ARG A 146 3.20 -10.03 -7.52
C ARG A 146 2.80 -9.80 -6.07
N TYR A 147 3.27 -10.67 -5.19
CA TYR A 147 2.96 -10.69 -3.76
C TYR A 147 3.56 -9.52 -2.95
N TYR A 148 4.43 -8.70 -3.54
CA TYR A 148 5.18 -7.65 -2.82
C TYR A 148 4.28 -6.65 -2.09
N SER A 149 3.26 -6.11 -2.76
CA SER A 149 2.32 -5.17 -2.12
C SER A 149 1.52 -5.81 -0.98
N MET A 150 1.18 -7.09 -1.12
CA MET A 150 0.51 -7.84 -0.06
C MET A 150 1.44 -8.02 1.14
N LEU A 151 2.71 -8.35 0.91
CA LEU A 151 3.72 -8.48 1.96
C LEU A 151 3.92 -7.17 2.72
N VAL A 152 4.05 -6.04 1.99
CA VAL A 152 4.21 -4.72 2.60
C VAL A 152 2.97 -4.34 3.40
N PHE A 153 1.77 -4.56 2.85
CA PHE A 153 0.51 -4.24 3.50
C PHE A 153 0.35 -5.00 4.84
N PHE A 154 0.52 -6.32 4.82
CA PHE A 154 0.41 -7.13 6.04
C PHE A 154 1.56 -6.92 7.02
N GLY A 155 2.75 -6.57 6.53
CA GLY A 155 3.89 -6.24 7.39
C GLY A 155 3.76 -4.87 8.07
N ALA A 156 2.87 -4.00 7.58
CA ALA A 156 2.61 -2.69 8.16
C ALA A 156 1.43 -2.68 9.15
N LEU A 157 0.61 -3.75 9.18
CA LEU A 157 -0.51 -3.91 10.14
C LEU A 157 -0.02 -4.29 11.53
#